data_fbdfff7687e71993ea9e03e4b3816515
#
_entry.id   fbdfff7687e71993ea9e03e4b3816515
#
_cell.length_a   1.000
_cell.length_b   1.000
_cell.length_c   1.000
_cell.angle_alpha   90.00
_cell.angle_beta   90.00
_cell.angle_gamma   90.00
#
_symmetry.space_group_name_H-M   'P 1'
#
loop_
_entity.id
_entity.type
_entity.pdbx_description
1 polymer ?
#
loop_
_entity_poly.entity_id
_entity_poly.type
_entity_poly.pdbx_seq_one_letter_code
_entity_poly.pdbx_strand_id
1 'polypeptide(L)'
;MSFSMVYDTLQVAKEHILLVAIIGVFLIHLLRLLAPPTIKNVPTVRYSNWLPDFVNRILYYPYAISMIEAGYYKYKDRMFRMITSDGEVYVLPMKYQKDLRHLNLSKISSLDAQYENALGDYTHILLNTTLVSDTIRKRLTPSLSRLVPRVIDELVRASSTVLPETEKNEWITINPNDLFNRLIGLSSARVMVGDALRHNEEWLKASVGYAHCLGITMVVLRPIPKYLRPLVAPFLPSTWEMSRSVRLAKRLFSPIVNERRRAAEENDPGYTKPDDFLQWFLDLGVEEGEILPAAEISQHMLLLVALAVTHTSTMALCHATFDLISRPEYLEPLREEIHRTLPDGWHLGTQAAFLDQVRLDSFLRESQRFAPPGDLSFHRKVMSPVTLHDGVVLPKGVHICFPAGAISRDPTFVQNPLAFDGFRWCKDPKDRYALSPELAKSALIDQTDNKEDSAPNAPSGFVTVTATNMGFGYGRQTCPGRFFAANTTKTILSRLILDYEFRFAGGKDAKRPPNTCIGEHILPNLTAELEFQKKHMEF
;
A
#
# COMPACT_ATOMS: atom_id res chain seq x y z
N MET A 1 -56.86 35.79 33.37
CA MET A 1 -56.61 34.82 32.32
C MET A 1 -57.74 33.83 32.33
N SER A 2 -58.55 33.72 31.25
CA SER A 2 -59.75 32.88 31.24
C SER A 2 -59.30 31.39 31.16
N PHE A 3 -60.02 30.49 31.79
CA PHE A 3 -59.78 29.04 31.82
C PHE A 3 -59.69 28.46 30.40
N SER A 4 -60.34 29.06 29.39
CA SER A 4 -60.24 28.67 27.98
C SER A 4 -58.87 28.93 27.39
N MET A 5 -58.21 30.05 27.73
CA MET A 5 -56.87 30.38 27.20
C MET A 5 -55.78 29.47 27.70
N VAL A 6 -55.89 28.95 28.94
CA VAL A 6 -54.97 27.96 29.50
C VAL A 6 -55.20 26.59 28.85
N TYR A 7 -56.44 26.22 28.60
CA TYR A 7 -56.79 24.96 27.93
C TYR A 7 -56.29 24.95 26.48
N ASP A 8 -56.48 26.03 25.72
CA ASP A 8 -56.00 26.16 24.33
C ASP A 8 -54.46 26.10 24.26
N THR A 9 -53.78 26.74 25.23
CA THR A 9 -52.30 26.68 25.29
C THR A 9 -51.78 25.28 25.61
N LEU A 10 -52.47 24.54 26.50
CA LEU A 10 -52.14 23.16 26.83
C LEU A 10 -52.39 22.19 25.67
N GLN A 11 -53.45 22.43 24.89
CA GLN A 11 -53.80 21.64 23.70
C GLN A 11 -52.72 21.82 22.60
N VAL A 12 -52.32 23.05 22.31
CA VAL A 12 -51.27 23.40 21.36
C VAL A 12 -49.91 22.81 21.80
N ALA A 13 -49.56 22.91 23.08
CA ALA A 13 -48.35 22.30 23.63
C ALA A 13 -48.35 20.78 23.47
N LYS A 14 -49.49 20.12 23.69
CA LYS A 14 -49.67 18.67 23.55
C LYS A 14 -49.49 18.21 22.09
N GLU A 15 -50.02 18.97 21.13
CA GLU A 15 -49.86 18.69 19.69
C GLU A 15 -48.40 18.85 19.24
N HIS A 16 -47.69 19.88 19.72
CA HIS A 16 -46.27 20.07 19.43
C HIS A 16 -45.40 18.97 20.05
N ILE A 17 -45.68 18.52 21.27
CA ILE A 17 -44.98 17.40 21.91
C ILE A 17 -45.23 16.11 21.13
N LEU A 18 -46.46 15.86 20.69
CA LEU A 18 -46.78 14.68 19.89
C LEU A 18 -46.07 14.71 18.53
N LEU A 19 -46.04 15.85 17.85
CA LEU A 19 -45.33 16.04 16.58
C LEU A 19 -43.81 15.79 16.74
N VAL A 20 -43.19 16.36 17.78
CA VAL A 20 -41.76 16.12 18.10
C VAL A 20 -41.48 14.66 18.39
N ALA A 21 -42.39 13.99 19.13
CA ALA A 21 -42.26 12.56 19.40
C ALA A 21 -42.35 11.71 18.13
N ILE A 22 -43.31 12.02 17.23
CA ILE A 22 -43.46 11.33 15.94
C ILE A 22 -42.22 11.56 15.05
N ILE A 23 -41.74 12.81 14.95
CA ILE A 23 -40.49 13.11 14.21
C ILE A 23 -39.30 12.36 14.82
N GLY A 24 -39.20 12.32 16.14
CA GLY A 24 -38.15 11.58 16.85
C GLY A 24 -38.19 10.08 16.55
N VAL A 25 -39.38 9.47 16.62
CA VAL A 25 -39.55 8.04 16.26
C VAL A 25 -39.24 7.78 14.79
N PHE A 26 -39.70 8.67 13.89
CA PHE A 26 -39.37 8.57 12.46
C PHE A 26 -37.86 8.68 12.19
N LEU A 27 -37.20 9.66 12.81
CA LEU A 27 -35.73 9.81 12.72
C LEU A 27 -34.99 8.60 13.29
N ILE A 28 -35.43 8.06 14.42
CA ILE A 28 -34.84 6.84 14.99
C ILE A 28 -35.05 5.65 14.04
N HIS A 29 -36.22 5.53 13.44
CA HIS A 29 -36.52 4.48 12.47
C HIS A 29 -35.68 4.63 11.19
N LEU A 30 -35.58 5.84 10.66
CA LEU A 30 -34.74 6.18 9.52
C LEU A 30 -33.25 5.89 9.80
N LEU A 31 -32.74 6.28 10.98
CA LEU A 31 -31.38 6.00 11.41
C LEU A 31 -31.11 4.49 11.54
N ARG A 32 -32.10 3.70 12.00
CA ARG A 32 -32.00 2.24 12.04
C ARG A 32 -31.97 1.60 10.66
N LEU A 33 -32.75 2.14 9.70
CA LEU A 33 -32.75 1.66 8.31
C LEU A 33 -31.43 1.99 7.59
N LEU A 34 -30.82 3.11 7.96
CA LEU A 34 -29.53 3.56 7.43
C LEU A 34 -28.32 2.96 8.19
N ALA A 35 -28.57 2.26 9.29
CA ALA A 35 -27.49 1.62 10.05
C ALA A 35 -26.79 0.56 9.20
N PRO A 36 -25.44 0.51 9.22
CA PRO A 36 -24.71 -0.51 8.51
C PRO A 36 -25.08 -1.91 9.02
N PRO A 37 -25.06 -2.93 8.16
CA PRO A 37 -25.32 -4.30 8.57
C PRO A 37 -24.31 -4.75 9.62
N THR A 38 -24.78 -5.43 10.67
CA THR A 38 -23.93 -5.88 11.78
C THR A 38 -24.01 -7.39 11.93
N ILE A 39 -22.88 -8.00 12.32
CA ILE A 39 -22.83 -9.42 12.71
C ILE A 39 -23.11 -9.47 14.22
N LYS A 40 -24.11 -10.27 14.61
CA LYS A 40 -24.52 -10.40 16.01
C LYS A 40 -23.45 -11.15 16.84
N ASN A 41 -23.40 -10.85 18.14
CA ASN A 41 -22.53 -11.52 19.13
C ASN A 41 -21.00 -11.42 18.82
N VAL A 42 -20.58 -10.38 18.11
CA VAL A 42 -19.17 -10.10 17.85
C VAL A 42 -18.64 -9.09 18.87
N PRO A 43 -17.57 -9.42 19.63
CA PRO A 43 -16.98 -8.49 20.59
C PRO A 43 -16.41 -7.26 19.86
N THR A 44 -16.45 -6.11 20.52
CA THR A 44 -15.94 -4.86 19.96
C THR A 44 -14.62 -4.48 20.62
N VAL A 45 -13.63 -4.15 19.79
CA VAL A 45 -12.35 -3.55 20.19
C VAL A 45 -12.40 -2.07 19.89
N ARG A 46 -12.12 -1.25 20.87
CA ARG A 46 -12.02 0.21 20.80
C ARG A 46 -11.02 0.69 21.85
N TYR A 47 -10.55 1.90 21.71
CA TYR A 47 -9.57 2.45 22.66
C TYR A 47 -10.13 2.46 24.10
N SER A 48 -11.38 2.93 24.27
CA SER A 48 -12.04 2.95 25.57
C SER A 48 -13.55 2.72 25.44
N ASN A 49 -14.11 1.89 26.33
CA ASN A 49 -15.56 1.67 26.39
C ASN A 49 -16.32 2.83 27.05
N TRP A 50 -15.63 3.73 27.75
CA TRP A 50 -16.20 4.88 28.42
C TRP A 50 -16.32 6.11 27.54
N LEU A 51 -15.58 6.15 26.43
CA LEU A 51 -15.57 7.26 25.50
C LEU A 51 -16.60 7.08 24.39
N PRO A 52 -17.24 8.17 23.94
CA PRO A 52 -18.10 8.14 22.76
C PRO A 52 -17.35 7.64 21.51
N ASP A 53 -18.08 7.07 20.54
CA ASP A 53 -17.47 6.50 19.34
C ASP A 53 -16.68 7.51 18.51
N PHE A 54 -17.10 8.78 18.46
CA PHE A 54 -16.36 9.81 17.72
C PHE A 54 -14.97 10.07 18.32
N VAL A 55 -14.82 9.98 19.66
CA VAL A 55 -13.53 10.10 20.34
C VAL A 55 -12.68 8.86 20.06
N ASN A 56 -13.28 7.67 20.13
CA ASN A 56 -12.60 6.42 19.78
C ASN A 56 -12.08 6.44 18.33
N ARG A 57 -12.81 7.04 17.39
CA ARG A 57 -12.37 7.21 15.98
C ARG A 57 -11.15 8.11 15.84
N ILE A 58 -11.06 9.19 16.61
CA ILE A 58 -9.89 10.06 16.64
C ILE A 58 -8.70 9.33 17.26
N LEU A 59 -8.92 8.64 18.39
CA LEU A 59 -7.91 7.87 19.10
C LEU A 59 -7.42 6.64 18.32
N TYR A 60 -8.17 6.19 17.32
CA TYR A 60 -7.71 5.16 16.40
C TYR A 60 -6.41 5.55 15.67
N TYR A 61 -6.20 6.83 15.33
CA TYR A 61 -4.99 7.25 14.63
C TYR A 61 -3.70 6.90 15.37
N PRO A 62 -3.48 7.33 16.62
CA PRO A 62 -2.24 7.04 17.33
C PRO A 62 -2.18 5.63 17.93
N TYR A 63 -3.33 4.95 18.15
CA TYR A 63 -3.38 3.70 18.92
C TYR A 63 -3.83 2.46 18.14
N ALA A 64 -4.05 2.57 16.81
CA ALA A 64 -4.57 1.46 16.02
C ALA A 64 -3.72 0.19 16.12
N ILE A 65 -2.39 0.32 16.01
CA ILE A 65 -1.47 -0.83 16.04
C ILE A 65 -1.61 -1.60 17.35
N SER A 66 -1.57 -0.90 18.49
CA SER A 66 -1.75 -1.54 19.81
C SER A 66 -3.16 -2.12 20.01
N MET A 67 -4.19 -1.48 19.45
CA MET A 67 -5.57 -1.99 19.48
C MET A 67 -5.72 -3.25 18.63
N ILE A 68 -5.12 -3.30 17.44
CA ILE A 68 -5.12 -4.47 16.55
C ILE A 68 -4.43 -5.64 17.25
N GLU A 69 -3.25 -5.40 17.81
CA GLU A 69 -2.47 -6.40 18.51
C GLU A 69 -3.19 -6.94 19.75
N ALA A 70 -3.71 -6.06 20.61
CA ALA A 70 -4.50 -6.44 21.78
C ALA A 70 -5.77 -7.23 21.38
N GLY A 71 -6.46 -6.81 20.33
CA GLY A 71 -7.61 -7.50 19.77
C GLY A 71 -7.27 -8.90 19.27
N TYR A 72 -6.17 -9.02 18.52
CA TYR A 72 -5.68 -10.30 18.01
C TYR A 72 -5.38 -11.30 19.12
N TYR A 73 -4.57 -10.95 20.11
CA TYR A 73 -4.23 -11.87 21.20
C TYR A 73 -5.41 -12.21 22.09
N LYS A 74 -6.33 -11.26 22.29
CA LYS A 74 -7.54 -11.50 23.11
C LYS A 74 -8.56 -12.39 22.39
N TYR A 75 -8.65 -12.30 21.06
CA TYR A 75 -9.68 -12.97 20.25
C TYR A 75 -9.07 -13.81 19.12
N LYS A 76 -7.95 -14.51 19.37
CA LYS A 76 -7.14 -15.19 18.36
C LYS A 76 -7.95 -16.10 17.42
N ASP A 77 -8.94 -16.85 17.96
CA ASP A 77 -9.78 -17.80 17.21
C ASP A 77 -11.19 -17.29 16.91
N ARG A 78 -11.48 -16.03 17.25
CA ARG A 78 -12.80 -15.42 17.06
C ARG A 78 -12.68 -14.12 16.30
N MET A 79 -13.69 -13.83 15.46
CA MET A 79 -13.78 -12.50 14.88
C MET A 79 -14.09 -11.45 15.96
N PHE A 80 -13.59 -10.24 15.76
CA PHE A 80 -13.96 -9.08 16.54
C PHE A 80 -14.24 -7.88 15.62
N ARG A 81 -15.09 -7.00 16.10
CA ARG A 81 -15.39 -5.73 15.43
C ARG A 81 -14.47 -4.66 15.98
N MET A 82 -13.85 -3.87 15.14
CA MET A 82 -12.99 -2.76 15.52
C MET A 82 -13.57 -1.44 15.06
N ILE A 83 -13.59 -0.45 15.97
CA ILE A 83 -13.95 0.92 15.64
C ILE A 83 -12.71 1.59 15.07
N THR A 84 -12.77 1.95 13.77
CA THR A 84 -11.71 2.66 13.05
C THR A 84 -12.04 4.15 12.92
N SER A 85 -11.13 4.92 12.32
CA SER A 85 -11.34 6.36 12.10
C SER A 85 -12.56 6.68 11.22
N ASP A 86 -12.94 5.78 10.31
CA ASP A 86 -14.05 6.01 9.34
C ASP A 86 -15.33 5.23 9.68
N GLY A 87 -15.24 4.17 10.45
CA GLY A 87 -16.39 3.30 10.70
C GLY A 87 -16.03 2.06 11.49
N GLU A 88 -16.52 0.94 11.03
CA GLU A 88 -16.33 -0.35 11.66
C GLU A 88 -15.78 -1.35 10.67
N VAL A 89 -14.82 -2.17 11.11
CA VAL A 89 -14.30 -3.29 10.34
C VAL A 89 -14.40 -4.58 11.17
N TYR A 90 -14.64 -5.70 10.51
CA TYR A 90 -14.62 -7.02 11.15
C TYR A 90 -13.27 -7.66 10.89
N VAL A 91 -12.50 -7.82 11.95
CA VAL A 91 -11.20 -8.49 11.94
C VAL A 91 -11.43 -9.98 12.13
N LEU A 92 -11.01 -10.76 11.15
CA LEU A 92 -11.27 -12.19 11.08
C LEU A 92 -10.07 -13.00 11.58
N PRO A 93 -10.30 -14.12 12.27
CA PRO A 93 -9.25 -15.08 12.61
C PRO A 93 -8.77 -15.85 11.39
N MET A 94 -7.54 -16.34 11.45
CA MET A 94 -6.87 -17.04 10.32
C MET A 94 -7.65 -18.24 9.78
N LYS A 95 -8.44 -18.93 10.62
CA LYS A 95 -9.21 -20.09 10.20
C LYS A 95 -10.12 -19.84 8.98
N TYR A 96 -10.57 -18.57 8.76
CA TYR A 96 -11.42 -18.19 7.63
C TYR A 96 -10.65 -17.81 6.35
N GLN A 97 -9.33 -17.80 6.38
CA GLN A 97 -8.54 -17.46 5.19
C GLN A 97 -8.81 -18.42 4.03
N LYS A 98 -8.96 -19.72 4.32
CA LYS A 98 -9.24 -20.73 3.30
C LYS A 98 -10.60 -20.51 2.61
N ASP A 99 -11.62 -20.08 3.36
CA ASP A 99 -12.96 -19.80 2.83
C ASP A 99 -12.99 -18.59 1.89
N LEU A 100 -12.12 -17.60 2.16
CA LEU A 100 -12.23 -16.28 1.54
C LEU A 100 -11.22 -16.05 0.41
N ARG A 101 -10.03 -16.67 0.45
CA ARG A 101 -8.91 -16.36 -0.45
C ARG A 101 -9.21 -16.53 -1.95
N HIS A 102 -10.16 -17.41 -2.30
CA HIS A 102 -10.51 -17.73 -3.70
C HIS A 102 -11.77 -17.04 -4.21
N LEU A 103 -12.50 -16.33 -3.33
CA LEU A 103 -13.72 -15.67 -3.72
C LEU A 103 -13.46 -14.54 -4.73
N ASN A 104 -14.38 -14.37 -5.66
CA ASN A 104 -14.34 -13.34 -6.69
C ASN A 104 -14.90 -12.01 -6.20
N LEU A 105 -14.74 -10.96 -7.01
CA LEU A 105 -15.20 -9.61 -6.71
C LEU A 105 -16.71 -9.50 -6.49
N SER A 106 -17.53 -10.36 -7.11
CA SER A 106 -18.98 -10.35 -6.92
C SER A 106 -19.41 -10.87 -5.53
N LYS A 107 -18.53 -11.58 -4.83
CA LYS A 107 -18.74 -12.06 -3.46
C LYS A 107 -18.09 -11.16 -2.44
N ILE A 108 -16.79 -10.87 -2.61
CA ILE A 108 -16.02 -9.98 -1.75
C ILE A 108 -15.12 -9.09 -2.62
N SER A 109 -15.23 -7.79 -2.51
CA SER A 109 -14.53 -6.84 -3.38
C SER A 109 -13.43 -6.09 -2.64
N SER A 110 -12.20 -6.15 -3.16
CA SER A 110 -11.11 -5.30 -2.73
C SER A 110 -11.22 -3.90 -3.32
N LEU A 111 -11.77 -3.76 -4.52
CA LEU A 111 -11.94 -2.47 -5.17
C LEU A 111 -12.90 -1.58 -4.39
N ASP A 112 -14.07 -2.12 -4.01
CA ASP A 112 -15.04 -1.39 -3.20
C ASP A 112 -14.49 -1.07 -1.81
N ALA A 113 -13.76 -2.01 -1.18
CA ALA A 113 -13.12 -1.76 0.10
C ALA A 113 -12.06 -0.66 0.02
N GLN A 114 -11.22 -0.65 -1.03
CA GLN A 114 -10.21 0.38 -1.24
C GLN A 114 -10.84 1.73 -1.58
N TYR A 115 -11.91 1.74 -2.40
CA TYR A 115 -12.65 2.97 -2.71
C TYR A 115 -13.20 3.63 -1.44
N GLU A 116 -13.86 2.84 -0.57
CA GLU A 116 -14.35 3.34 0.71
C GLU A 116 -13.23 3.79 1.64
N ASN A 117 -12.16 2.98 1.79
CA ASN A 117 -11.02 3.31 2.64
C ASN A 117 -10.32 4.60 2.18
N ALA A 118 -10.24 4.82 0.88
CA ALA A 118 -9.60 6.01 0.32
C ALA A 118 -10.54 7.21 0.20
N LEU A 119 -11.81 7.10 0.66
CA LEU A 119 -12.83 8.15 0.50
C LEU A 119 -13.01 8.58 -0.96
N GLY A 120 -13.25 7.60 -1.85
CA GLY A 120 -13.26 7.79 -3.31
C GLY A 120 -14.12 8.97 -3.79
N ASP A 121 -15.25 9.25 -3.14
CA ASP A 121 -16.14 10.39 -3.46
C ASP A 121 -15.43 11.75 -3.34
N TYR A 122 -14.37 11.86 -2.52
CA TYR A 122 -13.65 13.12 -2.23
C TYR A 122 -12.22 13.13 -2.77
N THR A 123 -11.66 11.97 -3.07
CA THR A 123 -10.25 11.81 -3.47
C THR A 123 -10.07 11.58 -4.96
N HIS A 124 -11.17 11.47 -5.71
CA HIS A 124 -11.17 11.15 -7.13
C HIS A 124 -10.48 9.80 -7.46
N ILE A 125 -10.40 8.88 -6.51
CA ILE A 125 -9.99 7.51 -6.79
C ILE A 125 -11.05 6.86 -7.69
N LEU A 126 -10.59 6.22 -8.76
CA LEU A 126 -11.42 5.48 -9.69
C LEU A 126 -11.02 4.00 -9.66
N LEU A 127 -11.89 3.15 -9.16
CA LEU A 127 -11.67 1.69 -8.99
C LEU A 127 -12.89 0.92 -9.53
N ASN A 128 -13.35 1.30 -10.71
CA ASN A 128 -14.56 0.77 -11.36
C ASN A 128 -14.29 -0.38 -12.34
N THR A 129 -13.02 -0.75 -12.56
CA THR A 129 -12.61 -1.81 -13.49
C THR A 129 -11.48 -2.66 -12.94
N THR A 130 -11.36 -3.90 -13.41
CA THR A 130 -10.20 -4.77 -13.18
C THR A 130 -9.12 -4.64 -14.24
N LEU A 131 -9.37 -3.92 -15.35
CA LEU A 131 -8.43 -3.81 -16.48
C LEU A 131 -7.01 -3.41 -16.07
N VAL A 132 -6.85 -2.47 -15.12
CA VAL A 132 -5.51 -2.08 -14.63
C VAL A 132 -4.79 -3.29 -14.03
N SER A 133 -5.46 -4.03 -13.14
CA SER A 133 -4.86 -5.21 -12.48
C SER A 133 -4.62 -6.35 -13.46
N ASP A 134 -5.48 -6.51 -14.44
CA ASP A 134 -5.38 -7.56 -15.46
C ASP A 134 -4.30 -7.23 -16.48
N THR A 135 -4.12 -5.95 -16.85
CA THR A 135 -2.98 -5.48 -17.67
C THR A 135 -1.65 -5.77 -16.97
N ILE A 136 -1.56 -5.52 -15.65
CA ILE A 136 -0.35 -5.85 -14.90
C ILE A 136 -0.08 -7.35 -14.92
N ARG A 137 -1.10 -8.19 -14.70
CA ARG A 137 -0.93 -9.66 -14.69
C ARG A 137 -0.64 -10.24 -16.06
N LYS A 138 -1.37 -9.80 -17.10
CA LYS A 138 -1.34 -10.39 -18.44
C LYS A 138 -0.24 -9.81 -19.34
N ARG A 139 0.20 -8.57 -19.10
CA ARG A 139 1.16 -7.84 -19.96
C ARG A 139 2.43 -7.41 -19.25
N LEU A 140 2.33 -6.67 -18.14
CA LEU A 140 3.49 -6.13 -17.44
C LEU A 140 4.36 -7.25 -16.83
N THR A 141 3.76 -8.13 -16.02
CA THR A 141 4.50 -9.18 -15.29
C THR A 141 5.21 -10.15 -16.22
N PRO A 142 4.60 -10.69 -17.30
CA PRO A 142 5.31 -11.55 -18.25
C PRO A 142 6.43 -10.85 -19.03
N SER A 143 6.40 -9.52 -19.09
CA SER A 143 7.37 -8.71 -19.84
C SER A 143 8.54 -8.21 -19.01
N LEU A 144 8.64 -8.55 -17.72
CA LEU A 144 9.65 -7.99 -16.81
C LEU A 144 11.09 -8.20 -17.28
N SER A 145 11.41 -9.33 -17.91
CA SER A 145 12.77 -9.60 -18.41
C SER A 145 13.25 -8.54 -19.41
N ARG A 146 12.38 -8.04 -20.27
CA ARG A 146 12.70 -6.97 -21.24
C ARG A 146 12.48 -5.55 -20.70
N LEU A 147 11.71 -5.40 -19.60
CA LEU A 147 11.41 -4.11 -19.01
C LEU A 147 12.44 -3.67 -17.98
N VAL A 148 13.04 -4.61 -17.23
CA VAL A 148 14.06 -4.32 -16.23
C VAL A 148 15.23 -3.51 -16.83
N PRO A 149 15.82 -3.87 -17.98
CA PRO A 149 16.84 -3.02 -18.60
C PRO A 149 16.36 -1.58 -18.90
N ARG A 150 15.11 -1.39 -19.32
CA ARG A 150 14.56 -0.05 -19.57
C ARG A 150 14.42 0.78 -18.28
N VAL A 151 14.00 0.14 -17.19
CA VAL A 151 13.96 0.77 -15.86
C VAL A 151 15.36 1.19 -15.42
N ILE A 152 16.36 0.34 -15.67
CA ILE A 152 17.77 0.62 -15.36
C ILE A 152 18.28 1.78 -16.20
N ASP A 153 18.04 1.81 -17.51
CA ASP A 153 18.44 2.91 -18.39
C ASP A 153 17.90 4.26 -17.90
N GLU A 154 16.61 4.29 -17.50
CA GLU A 154 16.02 5.51 -16.96
C GLU A 154 16.55 5.83 -15.55
N LEU A 155 16.88 4.84 -14.74
CA LEU A 155 17.51 5.05 -13.45
C LEU A 155 18.93 5.62 -13.60
N VAL A 156 19.73 5.17 -14.58
CA VAL A 156 21.04 5.75 -14.90
C VAL A 156 20.88 7.24 -15.21
N ARG A 157 19.93 7.59 -16.08
CA ARG A 157 19.67 9.00 -16.45
C ARG A 157 19.13 9.82 -15.28
N ALA A 158 18.12 9.28 -14.57
CA ALA A 158 17.55 9.97 -13.40
C ALA A 158 18.61 10.26 -12.34
N SER A 159 19.52 9.34 -12.17
CA SER A 159 20.54 9.42 -11.15
C SER A 159 21.52 10.56 -11.35
N SER A 160 21.90 10.85 -12.58
CA SER A 160 22.79 11.99 -12.87
C SER A 160 22.17 13.35 -12.52
N THR A 161 20.84 13.41 -12.35
CA THR A 161 20.12 14.64 -12.01
C THR A 161 19.57 14.66 -10.60
N VAL A 162 19.41 13.50 -9.97
CA VAL A 162 18.70 13.36 -8.68
C VAL A 162 19.61 12.94 -7.53
N LEU A 163 20.57 12.04 -7.83
CA LEU A 163 21.56 11.62 -6.83
C LEU A 163 22.73 12.63 -6.81
N PRO A 164 23.21 12.99 -5.62
CA PRO A 164 24.30 13.92 -5.53
C PRO A 164 25.58 13.34 -6.10
N GLU A 165 26.28 14.11 -6.92
CA GLU A 165 27.69 13.91 -7.17
C GLU A 165 28.44 14.66 -6.06
N THR A 166 29.12 13.92 -5.22
CA THR A 166 29.88 14.48 -4.09
C THR A 166 31.37 14.50 -4.43
N GLU A 167 32.06 15.53 -3.96
CA GLU A 167 33.52 15.50 -3.93
C GLU A 167 34.03 14.42 -2.96
N LYS A 168 35.31 14.06 -3.05
CA LYS A 168 35.90 13.05 -2.14
C LYS A 168 35.72 13.52 -0.70
N ASN A 169 35.06 12.66 0.12
CA ASN A 169 34.73 12.93 1.53
C ASN A 169 33.61 13.97 1.80
N GLU A 170 32.91 14.44 0.82
CA GLU A 170 31.77 15.32 1.00
C GLU A 170 30.50 14.52 1.30
N TRP A 171 29.73 14.97 2.28
CA TRP A 171 28.41 14.43 2.63
C TRP A 171 27.32 15.44 2.25
N ILE A 172 26.30 14.97 1.54
CA ILE A 172 25.15 15.79 1.16
C ILE A 172 23.90 15.27 1.88
N THR A 173 23.18 16.20 2.51
CA THR A 173 21.93 15.91 3.23
C THR A 173 20.74 15.96 2.27
N ILE A 174 19.95 14.89 2.25
CA ILE A 174 18.78 14.73 1.36
C ILE A 174 17.63 14.11 2.14
N ASN A 175 16.40 14.55 1.85
CA ASN A 175 15.20 13.86 2.29
C ASN A 175 14.99 12.58 1.45
N PRO A 176 15.04 11.37 2.05
CA PRO A 176 14.92 10.11 1.31
C PRO A 176 13.55 9.91 0.66
N ASN A 177 12.49 10.47 1.24
CA ASN A 177 11.15 10.37 0.64
C ASN A 177 11.10 11.11 -0.71
N ASP A 178 11.66 12.32 -0.78
CA ASP A 178 11.72 13.10 -2.01
C ASP A 178 12.65 12.45 -3.05
N LEU A 179 13.81 11.98 -2.59
CA LEU A 179 14.77 11.24 -3.41
C LEU A 179 14.13 10.02 -4.07
N PHE A 180 13.50 9.15 -3.30
CA PHE A 180 12.94 7.90 -3.82
C PHE A 180 11.68 8.13 -4.64
N ASN A 181 10.82 9.08 -4.28
CA ASN A 181 9.69 9.47 -5.12
C ASN A 181 10.16 9.87 -6.53
N ARG A 182 11.24 10.65 -6.60
CA ARG A 182 11.79 11.12 -7.88
C ARG A 182 12.48 10.00 -8.65
N LEU A 183 13.31 9.17 -7.98
CA LEU A 183 13.97 8.03 -8.61
C LEU A 183 12.97 7.00 -9.16
N ILE A 184 11.97 6.62 -8.38
CA ILE A 184 10.94 5.65 -8.81
C ILE A 184 10.08 6.25 -9.91
N GLY A 185 9.63 7.51 -9.74
CA GLY A 185 8.81 8.19 -10.73
C GLY A 185 9.47 8.24 -12.10
N LEU A 186 10.74 8.66 -12.15
CA LEU A 186 11.52 8.76 -13.38
C LEU A 186 11.84 7.38 -13.97
N SER A 187 12.36 6.45 -13.15
CA SER A 187 12.75 5.12 -13.63
C SER A 187 11.58 4.29 -14.16
N SER A 188 10.38 4.49 -13.60
CA SER A 188 9.18 3.78 -14.02
C SER A 188 8.42 4.48 -15.16
N ALA A 189 8.69 5.76 -15.39
CA ALA A 189 7.89 6.59 -16.31
C ALA A 189 7.87 6.03 -17.74
N ARG A 190 9.02 5.59 -18.27
CA ARG A 190 9.09 5.04 -19.63
C ARG A 190 8.22 3.81 -19.81
N VAL A 191 8.18 2.95 -18.79
CA VAL A 191 7.36 1.73 -18.81
C VAL A 191 5.88 2.05 -18.66
N MET A 192 5.53 3.03 -17.81
CA MET A 192 4.13 3.30 -17.47
C MET A 192 3.46 4.26 -18.46
N VAL A 193 4.12 5.33 -18.83
CA VAL A 193 3.52 6.42 -19.62
C VAL A 193 4.16 6.58 -21.01
N GLY A 194 5.19 5.81 -21.31
CA GLY A 194 5.92 5.85 -22.57
C GLY A 194 6.77 7.10 -22.76
N ASP A 195 7.36 7.22 -23.96
CA ASP A 195 8.32 8.29 -24.29
C ASP A 195 7.70 9.69 -24.27
N ALA A 196 6.39 9.82 -24.54
CA ALA A 196 5.71 11.11 -24.62
C ALA A 196 5.68 11.89 -23.30
N LEU A 197 5.59 11.22 -22.16
CA LEU A 197 5.41 11.87 -20.86
C LEU A 197 6.50 11.54 -19.84
N ARG A 198 7.47 10.67 -20.16
CA ARG A 198 8.49 10.20 -19.20
C ARG A 198 9.33 11.30 -18.56
N HIS A 199 9.55 12.42 -19.25
CA HIS A 199 10.31 13.57 -18.76
C HIS A 199 9.45 14.80 -18.47
N ASN A 200 8.12 14.64 -18.42
CA ASN A 200 7.22 15.75 -18.13
C ASN A 200 7.23 16.07 -16.63
N GLU A 201 7.94 17.14 -16.24
CA GLU A 201 8.08 17.57 -14.85
C GLU A 201 6.75 18.00 -14.21
N GLU A 202 5.82 18.59 -14.99
CA GLU A 202 4.48 18.95 -14.51
C GLU A 202 3.70 17.71 -14.12
N TRP A 203 3.78 16.65 -14.92
CA TRP A 203 3.20 15.35 -14.65
C TRP A 203 3.78 14.68 -13.40
N LEU A 204 5.11 14.64 -13.26
CA LEU A 204 5.79 14.04 -12.12
C LEU A 204 5.41 14.73 -10.81
N LYS A 205 5.45 16.08 -10.79
CA LYS A 205 5.03 16.87 -9.62
C LYS A 205 3.57 16.65 -9.26
N ALA A 206 2.68 16.61 -10.25
CA ALA A 206 1.26 16.37 -10.03
C ALA A 206 0.98 14.96 -9.48
N SER A 207 1.72 13.94 -9.92
CA SER A 207 1.60 12.57 -9.44
C SER A 207 1.98 12.46 -7.96
N VAL A 208 3.13 13.01 -7.56
CA VAL A 208 3.57 13.02 -6.15
C VAL A 208 2.63 13.86 -5.29
N GLY A 209 2.24 15.05 -5.77
CA GLY A 209 1.31 15.95 -5.09
C GLY A 209 -0.06 15.33 -4.85
N TYR A 210 -0.57 14.57 -5.83
CA TYR A 210 -1.83 13.85 -5.69
C TYR A 210 -1.81 12.85 -4.53
N ALA A 211 -0.77 12.02 -4.43
CA ALA A 211 -0.63 11.03 -3.36
C ALA A 211 -0.56 11.68 -1.97
N HIS A 212 0.18 12.79 -1.85
CA HIS A 212 0.27 13.57 -0.61
C HIS A 212 -1.08 14.17 -0.21
N CYS A 213 -1.77 14.82 -1.15
CA CYS A 213 -3.09 15.43 -0.91
C CYS A 213 -4.16 14.39 -0.56
N LEU A 214 -4.08 13.19 -1.15
CA LEU A 214 -4.95 12.07 -0.79
C LEU A 214 -4.77 11.69 0.67
N GLY A 215 -3.54 11.52 1.14
CA GLY A 215 -3.24 11.23 2.54
C GLY A 215 -3.81 12.28 3.49
N ILE A 216 -3.60 13.57 3.21
CA ILE A 216 -4.16 14.68 4.02
C ILE A 216 -5.68 14.62 4.04
N THR A 217 -6.32 14.45 2.89
CA THR A 217 -7.79 14.40 2.78
C THR A 217 -8.36 13.24 3.59
N MET A 218 -7.73 12.06 3.52
CA MET A 218 -8.14 10.90 4.32
C MET A 218 -8.03 11.17 5.82
N VAL A 219 -6.91 11.72 6.28
CA VAL A 219 -6.68 12.02 7.71
C VAL A 219 -7.71 13.01 8.23
N VAL A 220 -8.05 14.05 7.45
CA VAL A 220 -8.99 15.09 7.87
C VAL A 220 -10.43 14.62 7.80
N LEU A 221 -10.86 13.95 6.72
CA LEU A 221 -12.27 13.64 6.51
C LEU A 221 -12.76 12.36 7.19
N ARG A 222 -11.90 11.37 7.41
CA ARG A 222 -12.32 10.08 8.00
C ARG A 222 -13.01 10.22 9.38
N PRO A 223 -12.50 11.02 10.34
CA PRO A 223 -13.16 11.18 11.64
C PRO A 223 -14.51 11.92 11.55
N ILE A 224 -14.70 12.68 10.48
CA ILE A 224 -15.92 13.48 10.27
C ILE A 224 -17.07 12.53 9.90
N PRO A 225 -18.25 12.67 10.55
CA PRO A 225 -19.45 11.92 10.18
C PRO A 225 -19.75 12.02 8.68
N LYS A 226 -20.11 10.89 8.06
CA LYS A 226 -20.29 10.78 6.59
C LYS A 226 -21.21 11.88 6.01
N TYR A 227 -22.28 12.25 6.72
CA TYR A 227 -23.24 13.28 6.29
C TYR A 227 -22.69 14.71 6.36
N LEU A 228 -21.63 14.97 7.11
CA LEU A 228 -20.97 16.28 7.18
C LEU A 228 -19.80 16.43 6.19
N ARG A 229 -19.26 15.34 5.67
CA ARG A 229 -18.12 15.36 4.74
C ARG A 229 -18.40 16.20 3.48
N PRO A 230 -19.58 16.12 2.83
CA PRO A 230 -19.88 16.97 1.66
C PRO A 230 -19.82 18.48 1.96
N LEU A 231 -20.05 18.86 3.22
CA LEU A 231 -19.98 20.25 3.65
C LEU A 231 -18.55 20.71 3.94
N VAL A 232 -17.67 19.80 4.37
CA VAL A 232 -16.29 20.12 4.76
C VAL A 232 -15.32 19.98 3.59
N ALA A 233 -15.45 18.93 2.78
CA ALA A 233 -14.55 18.63 1.69
C ALA A 233 -14.29 19.79 0.70
N PRO A 234 -15.28 20.61 0.31
CA PRO A 234 -15.04 21.75 -0.58
C PRO A 234 -14.13 22.83 -0.01
N PHE A 235 -13.91 22.87 1.30
CA PHE A 235 -13.03 23.84 1.95
C PHE A 235 -11.60 23.33 2.16
N LEU A 236 -11.32 22.08 1.79
CA LEU A 236 -9.97 21.51 1.93
C LEU A 236 -9.12 21.83 0.70
N PRO A 237 -7.97 22.52 0.84
CA PRO A 237 -7.07 22.77 -0.28
C PRO A 237 -6.59 21.49 -0.97
N SER A 238 -6.42 20.39 -0.21
CA SER A 238 -6.00 19.09 -0.74
C SER A 238 -6.98 18.52 -1.78
N THR A 239 -8.30 18.73 -1.63
CA THR A 239 -9.29 18.28 -2.62
C THR A 239 -9.20 19.10 -3.91
N TRP A 240 -8.85 20.38 -3.83
CA TRP A 240 -8.67 21.24 -5.01
C TRP A 240 -7.41 20.85 -5.78
N GLU A 241 -6.31 20.58 -5.07
CA GLU A 241 -5.06 20.13 -5.70
C GLU A 241 -5.21 18.76 -6.37
N MET A 242 -5.92 17.81 -5.74
CA MET A 242 -6.25 16.54 -6.38
C MET A 242 -7.10 16.76 -7.65
N SER A 243 -8.09 17.64 -7.60
CA SER A 243 -8.89 18.00 -8.77
C SER A 243 -8.05 18.63 -9.89
N ARG A 244 -7.03 19.42 -9.54
CA ARG A 244 -6.05 19.97 -10.51
C ARG A 244 -5.20 18.86 -11.14
N SER A 245 -4.69 17.93 -10.32
CA SER A 245 -3.91 16.80 -10.81
C SER A 245 -4.72 15.90 -11.76
N VAL A 246 -5.99 15.64 -11.45
CA VAL A 246 -6.90 14.89 -12.33
C VAL A 246 -7.15 15.63 -13.65
N ARG A 247 -7.38 16.96 -13.60
CA ARG A 247 -7.54 17.77 -14.82
C ARG A 247 -6.26 17.78 -15.67
N LEU A 248 -5.10 17.88 -15.02
CA LEU A 248 -3.81 17.79 -15.71
C LEU A 248 -3.63 16.43 -16.38
N ALA A 249 -3.88 15.34 -15.67
CA ALA A 249 -3.82 14.00 -16.25
C ALA A 249 -4.70 13.87 -17.48
N LYS A 250 -5.96 14.34 -17.41
CA LYS A 250 -6.88 14.35 -18.56
C LYS A 250 -6.35 15.19 -19.73
N ARG A 251 -5.78 16.36 -19.46
CA ARG A 251 -5.18 17.23 -20.48
C ARG A 251 -4.01 16.56 -21.20
N LEU A 252 -3.16 15.84 -20.45
CA LEU A 252 -1.96 15.22 -21.00
C LEU A 252 -2.24 13.88 -21.70
N PHE A 253 -3.04 13.01 -21.09
CA PHE A 253 -3.24 11.65 -21.60
C PHE A 253 -4.36 11.54 -22.63
N SER A 254 -5.45 12.31 -22.52
CA SER A 254 -6.58 12.12 -23.43
C SER A 254 -6.22 12.32 -24.91
N PRO A 255 -5.37 13.30 -25.29
CA PRO A 255 -4.92 13.43 -26.68
C PRO A 255 -4.13 12.19 -27.13
N ILE A 256 -3.22 11.67 -26.30
CA ILE A 256 -2.40 10.50 -26.59
C ILE A 256 -3.28 9.25 -26.79
N VAL A 257 -4.26 9.06 -25.90
CA VAL A 257 -5.22 7.94 -25.99
C VAL A 257 -6.00 8.01 -27.30
N ASN A 258 -6.53 9.19 -27.66
CA ASN A 258 -7.32 9.38 -28.86
C ASN A 258 -6.47 9.21 -30.13
N GLU A 259 -5.23 9.69 -30.13
CA GLU A 259 -4.29 9.49 -31.23
C GLU A 259 -3.98 8.01 -31.46
N ARG A 260 -3.64 7.27 -30.39
CA ARG A 260 -3.35 5.83 -30.46
C ARG A 260 -4.56 5.02 -30.96
N ARG A 261 -5.77 5.38 -30.56
CA ARG A 261 -7.01 4.75 -31.05
C ARG A 261 -7.23 5.04 -32.52
N ARG A 262 -7.11 6.30 -32.94
CA ARG A 262 -7.26 6.68 -34.34
C ARG A 262 -6.26 5.94 -35.22
N ALA A 263 -4.97 5.92 -34.85
CA ALA A 263 -3.94 5.21 -35.58
C ALA A 263 -4.20 3.71 -35.72
N ALA A 264 -4.78 3.10 -34.67
CA ALA A 264 -5.19 1.69 -34.70
C ALA A 264 -6.41 1.44 -35.59
N GLU A 265 -7.39 2.35 -35.62
CA GLU A 265 -8.59 2.28 -36.47
C GLU A 265 -8.27 2.49 -37.94
N GLU A 266 -7.40 3.46 -38.24
CA GLU A 266 -6.97 3.79 -39.61
C GLU A 266 -5.97 2.78 -40.18
N ASN A 267 -5.46 1.84 -39.40
CA ASN A 267 -4.40 0.89 -39.79
C ASN A 267 -3.19 1.59 -40.42
N ASP A 268 -2.78 2.75 -39.87
CA ASP A 268 -1.69 3.55 -40.41
C ASP A 268 -0.40 2.73 -40.54
N PRO A 269 0.13 2.54 -41.76
CA PRO A 269 1.36 1.77 -41.98
C PRO A 269 2.60 2.40 -41.33
N GLY A 270 2.57 3.72 -41.07
CA GLY A 270 3.65 4.44 -40.40
C GLY A 270 3.56 4.38 -38.86
N TYR A 271 2.47 3.88 -38.31
CA TYR A 271 2.27 3.82 -36.86
C TYR A 271 2.91 2.58 -36.27
N THR A 272 3.92 2.79 -35.44
CA THR A 272 4.48 1.73 -34.61
C THR A 272 3.87 1.81 -33.21
N LYS A 273 3.14 0.76 -32.80
CA LYS A 273 2.53 0.67 -31.46
C LYS A 273 3.60 0.86 -30.38
N PRO A 274 3.44 1.81 -29.46
CA PRO A 274 4.33 1.96 -28.33
C PRO A 274 4.30 0.71 -27.44
N ASP A 275 5.47 0.36 -26.89
CA ASP A 275 5.59 -0.77 -25.95
C ASP A 275 5.63 -0.24 -24.51
N ASP A 276 4.48 0.24 -24.04
CA ASP A 276 4.28 0.81 -22.72
C ASP A 276 2.95 0.33 -22.08
N PHE A 277 2.80 0.58 -20.79
CA PHE A 277 1.60 0.16 -20.05
C PHE A 277 0.32 0.80 -20.61
N LEU A 278 0.36 2.06 -21.00
CA LEU A 278 -0.80 2.73 -21.58
C LEU A 278 -1.29 2.01 -22.85
N GLN A 279 -0.38 1.59 -23.72
CA GLN A 279 -0.76 0.84 -24.94
C GLN A 279 -1.33 -0.52 -24.60
N TRP A 280 -0.70 -1.26 -23.67
CA TRP A 280 -1.22 -2.57 -23.25
C TRP A 280 -2.58 -2.48 -22.59
N PHE A 281 -2.83 -1.39 -21.85
CA PHE A 281 -4.13 -1.11 -21.24
C PHE A 281 -5.22 -0.86 -22.29
N LEU A 282 -4.89 -0.12 -23.37
CA LEU A 282 -5.79 0.11 -24.50
C LEU A 282 -6.08 -1.20 -25.24
N ASP A 283 -5.04 -1.96 -25.58
CA ASP A 283 -5.15 -3.22 -26.32
C ASP A 283 -6.00 -4.25 -25.52
N LEU A 284 -5.73 -4.40 -24.22
CA LEU A 284 -6.50 -5.30 -23.38
C LEU A 284 -7.96 -4.86 -23.24
N GLY A 285 -8.23 -3.55 -23.17
CA GLY A 285 -9.60 -3.02 -23.15
C GLY A 285 -10.38 -3.41 -24.40
N VAL A 286 -9.75 -3.42 -25.56
CA VAL A 286 -10.36 -3.89 -26.82
C VAL A 286 -10.57 -5.43 -26.77
N GLU A 287 -9.57 -6.19 -26.33
CA GLU A 287 -9.64 -7.66 -26.22
C GLU A 287 -10.76 -8.13 -25.28
N GLU A 288 -10.96 -7.42 -24.15
CA GLU A 288 -11.98 -7.76 -23.16
C GLU A 288 -13.35 -7.13 -23.47
N GLY A 289 -13.45 -6.30 -24.51
CA GLY A 289 -14.68 -5.58 -24.86
C GLY A 289 -15.04 -4.43 -23.89
N GLU A 290 -14.09 -3.96 -23.10
CA GLU A 290 -14.26 -2.88 -22.12
C GLU A 290 -13.49 -1.63 -22.56
N ILE A 291 -14.12 -0.82 -23.42
CA ILE A 291 -13.52 0.40 -23.98
C ILE A 291 -13.87 1.60 -23.09
N LEU A 292 -12.95 1.97 -22.20
CA LEU A 292 -13.14 3.11 -21.30
C LEU A 292 -12.94 4.46 -22.01
N PRO A 293 -13.64 5.54 -21.61
CA PRO A 293 -13.38 6.89 -22.10
C PRO A 293 -11.93 7.33 -21.85
N ALA A 294 -11.35 8.13 -22.75
CA ALA A 294 -9.98 8.63 -22.62
C ALA A 294 -9.76 9.40 -21.30
N ALA A 295 -10.79 10.10 -20.79
CA ALA A 295 -10.74 10.81 -19.53
C ALA A 295 -10.64 9.86 -18.31
N GLU A 296 -11.27 8.67 -18.36
CA GLU A 296 -11.17 7.66 -17.32
C GLU A 296 -9.81 6.98 -17.36
N ILE A 297 -9.33 6.62 -18.55
CA ILE A 297 -7.97 6.06 -18.74
C ILE A 297 -6.92 7.02 -18.16
N SER A 298 -7.04 8.33 -18.42
CA SER A 298 -6.14 9.35 -17.88
C SER A 298 -6.11 9.33 -16.35
N GLN A 299 -7.26 9.15 -15.73
CA GLN A 299 -7.40 9.07 -14.27
C GLN A 299 -6.82 7.76 -13.72
N HIS A 300 -7.06 6.61 -14.37
CA HIS A 300 -6.42 5.35 -14.01
C HIS A 300 -4.90 5.43 -14.11
N MET A 301 -4.35 6.10 -15.13
CA MET A 301 -2.90 6.30 -15.26
C MET A 301 -2.34 7.16 -14.13
N LEU A 302 -3.05 8.22 -13.70
CA LEU A 302 -2.67 9.02 -12.54
C LEU A 302 -2.61 8.16 -11.27
N LEU A 303 -3.66 7.37 -11.00
CA LEU A 303 -3.73 6.51 -9.82
C LEU A 303 -2.65 5.44 -9.82
N LEU A 304 -2.42 4.80 -10.97
CA LEU A 304 -1.38 3.80 -11.14
C LEU A 304 0.00 4.35 -10.80
N VAL A 305 0.37 5.48 -11.41
CA VAL A 305 1.72 6.04 -11.22
C VAL A 305 1.88 6.67 -9.84
N ALA A 306 0.92 7.49 -9.40
CA ALA A 306 1.02 8.22 -8.14
C ALA A 306 0.98 7.30 -6.92
N LEU A 307 0.01 6.40 -6.86
CA LEU A 307 -0.25 5.57 -5.67
C LEU A 307 0.40 4.20 -5.77
N ALA A 308 0.07 3.45 -6.82
CA ALA A 308 0.46 2.05 -6.89
C ALA A 308 1.96 1.87 -7.14
N VAL A 309 2.57 2.67 -8.02
CA VAL A 309 3.99 2.55 -8.37
C VAL A 309 4.87 3.40 -7.46
N THR A 310 4.63 4.72 -7.38
CA THR A 310 5.58 5.64 -6.76
C THR A 310 5.46 5.62 -5.24
N HIS A 311 4.30 5.94 -4.70
CA HIS A 311 4.13 6.13 -3.25
C HIS A 311 4.47 4.88 -2.44
N THR A 312 3.91 3.72 -2.79
CA THR A 312 4.11 2.47 -2.03
C THR A 312 5.56 1.98 -2.09
N SER A 313 6.20 2.07 -3.26
CA SER A 313 7.61 1.67 -3.42
C SER A 313 8.56 2.62 -2.70
N THR A 314 8.26 3.94 -2.68
CA THR A 314 9.01 4.93 -1.89
C THR A 314 8.98 4.59 -0.41
N MET A 315 7.81 4.27 0.15
CA MET A 315 7.70 3.87 1.56
C MET A 315 8.56 2.64 1.87
N ALA A 316 8.49 1.61 1.02
CA ALA A 316 9.28 0.40 1.18
C ALA A 316 10.80 0.67 1.10
N LEU A 317 11.25 1.51 0.16
CA LEU A 317 12.65 1.92 0.05
C LEU A 317 13.14 2.72 1.26
N CYS A 318 12.35 3.67 1.76
CA CYS A 318 12.69 4.42 2.96
C CYS A 318 12.86 3.48 4.16
N HIS A 319 11.92 2.57 4.41
CA HIS A 319 12.02 1.62 5.50
C HIS A 319 13.26 0.73 5.36
N ALA A 320 13.49 0.15 4.19
CA ALA A 320 14.65 -0.72 3.94
C ALA A 320 15.97 0.04 4.13
N THR A 321 16.07 1.28 3.65
CA THR A 321 17.26 2.13 3.83
C THR A 321 17.49 2.47 5.30
N PHE A 322 16.43 2.82 6.06
CA PHE A 322 16.54 3.09 7.50
C PHE A 322 16.95 1.83 8.28
N ASP A 323 16.45 0.66 7.86
CA ASP A 323 16.83 -0.62 8.46
C ASP A 323 18.28 -0.96 8.20
N LEU A 324 18.80 -0.68 7.00
CA LEU A 324 20.22 -0.86 6.64
C LEU A 324 21.14 0.06 7.45
N ILE A 325 20.81 1.36 7.55
CA ILE A 325 21.60 2.31 8.34
C ILE A 325 21.63 1.90 9.81
N SER A 326 20.51 1.43 10.34
CA SER A 326 20.39 1.02 11.75
C SER A 326 21.11 -0.29 12.06
N ARG A 327 21.48 -1.06 11.04
CA ARG A 327 22.06 -2.41 11.14
C ARG A 327 23.15 -2.58 10.09
N PRO A 328 24.28 -1.87 10.25
CA PRO A 328 25.36 -1.85 9.24
C PRO A 328 25.99 -3.21 8.99
N GLU A 329 25.79 -4.17 9.90
CA GLU A 329 26.24 -5.56 9.75
C GLU A 329 25.68 -6.25 8.51
N TYR A 330 24.53 -5.80 7.96
CA TYR A 330 23.96 -6.36 6.74
C TYR A 330 24.58 -5.80 5.46
N LEU A 331 25.26 -4.64 5.51
CA LEU A 331 25.76 -3.98 4.31
C LEU A 331 26.78 -4.83 3.55
N GLU A 332 27.79 -5.36 4.24
CA GLU A 332 28.85 -6.10 3.56
C GLU A 332 28.37 -7.42 2.94
N PRO A 333 27.60 -8.28 3.64
CA PRO A 333 27.03 -9.47 3.01
C PRO A 333 26.10 -9.17 1.82
N LEU A 334 25.41 -8.03 1.83
CA LEU A 334 24.59 -7.59 0.70
C LEU A 334 25.45 -7.09 -0.46
N ARG A 335 26.54 -6.37 -0.20
CA ARG A 335 27.53 -5.97 -1.23
C ARG A 335 28.13 -7.18 -1.94
N GLU A 336 28.56 -8.17 -1.17
CA GLU A 336 29.10 -9.44 -1.71
C GLU A 336 28.08 -10.12 -2.64
N GLU A 337 26.81 -10.21 -2.21
CA GLU A 337 25.75 -10.79 -3.03
C GLU A 337 25.55 -9.99 -4.31
N ILE A 338 25.48 -8.66 -4.22
CA ILE A 338 25.23 -7.78 -5.36
C ILE A 338 26.40 -7.86 -6.34
N HIS A 339 27.66 -7.83 -5.88
CA HIS A 339 28.83 -8.02 -6.75
C HIS A 339 28.83 -9.39 -7.44
N ARG A 340 28.44 -10.45 -6.74
CA ARG A 340 28.33 -11.79 -7.31
C ARG A 340 27.25 -11.90 -8.39
N THR A 341 26.10 -11.27 -8.17
CA THR A 341 24.95 -11.35 -9.08
C THR A 341 24.99 -10.33 -10.21
N LEU A 342 25.73 -9.24 -10.02
CA LEU A 342 25.89 -8.13 -10.96
C LEU A 342 27.38 -7.82 -11.17
N PRO A 343 28.19 -8.79 -11.69
CA PRO A 343 29.64 -8.65 -11.79
C PRO A 343 30.07 -7.50 -12.71
N ASP A 344 29.26 -7.19 -13.74
CA ASP A 344 29.52 -6.10 -14.70
C ASP A 344 28.89 -4.76 -14.27
N GLY A 345 28.41 -4.69 -13.02
CA GLY A 345 27.77 -3.52 -12.43
C GLY A 345 26.23 -3.54 -12.52
N TRP A 346 25.62 -2.77 -11.63
CA TRP A 346 24.15 -2.71 -11.50
C TRP A 346 23.44 -2.19 -12.75
N HIS A 347 24.12 -1.37 -13.56
CA HIS A 347 23.59 -0.78 -14.80
C HIS A 347 23.40 -1.79 -15.95
N LEU A 348 24.00 -2.97 -15.84
CA LEU A 348 23.82 -4.09 -16.76
C LEU A 348 22.95 -5.21 -16.16
N GLY A 349 22.25 -4.93 -15.08
CA GLY A 349 21.40 -5.88 -14.37
C GLY A 349 20.26 -6.43 -15.24
N THR A 350 19.96 -7.70 -15.00
CA THR A 350 18.81 -8.40 -15.63
C THR A 350 17.82 -8.84 -14.56
N GLN A 351 16.59 -9.16 -14.97
CA GLN A 351 15.62 -9.73 -14.05
C GLN A 351 16.14 -10.99 -13.34
N ALA A 352 16.84 -11.87 -14.07
CA ALA A 352 17.42 -13.09 -13.52
C ALA A 352 18.45 -12.77 -12.41
N ALA A 353 19.36 -11.82 -12.65
CA ALA A 353 20.34 -11.39 -11.67
C ALA A 353 19.67 -10.85 -10.38
N PHE A 354 18.59 -10.08 -10.50
CA PHE A 354 17.83 -9.61 -9.32
C PHE A 354 17.05 -10.73 -8.61
N LEU A 355 16.64 -11.78 -9.31
CA LEU A 355 16.04 -12.96 -8.67
C LEU A 355 17.06 -13.76 -7.84
N ASP A 356 18.33 -13.75 -8.24
CA ASP A 356 19.43 -14.42 -7.52
C ASP A 356 19.94 -13.66 -6.29
N GLN A 357 19.44 -12.44 -6.04
CA GLN A 357 19.70 -11.67 -4.82
C GLN A 357 18.80 -12.14 -3.67
N VAL A 358 19.10 -13.30 -3.12
CA VAL A 358 18.26 -13.96 -2.10
C VAL A 358 18.39 -13.33 -0.71
N ARG A 359 19.58 -12.78 -0.36
CA ARG A 359 19.81 -12.06 0.90
C ARG A 359 19.09 -10.72 0.89
N LEU A 360 19.21 -9.96 -0.20
CA LEU A 360 18.50 -8.70 -0.37
C LEU A 360 16.97 -8.90 -0.38
N ASP A 361 16.52 -9.97 -1.00
CA ASP A 361 15.09 -10.36 -1.03
C ASP A 361 14.57 -10.68 0.39
N SER A 362 15.35 -11.45 1.16
CA SER A 362 15.06 -11.76 2.56
C SER A 362 15.04 -10.50 3.42
N PHE A 363 16.02 -9.61 3.25
CA PHE A 363 16.12 -8.35 3.98
C PHE A 363 14.89 -7.44 3.72
N LEU A 364 14.48 -7.30 2.47
CA LEU A 364 13.28 -6.53 2.09
C LEU A 364 12.00 -7.12 2.70
N ARG A 365 11.89 -8.45 2.72
CA ARG A 365 10.76 -9.14 3.35
C ARG A 365 10.71 -8.90 4.87
N GLU A 366 11.86 -8.94 5.54
CA GLU A 366 11.95 -8.67 6.98
C GLU A 366 11.66 -7.21 7.30
N SER A 367 12.18 -6.26 6.51
CA SER A 367 11.85 -4.85 6.63
C SER A 367 10.34 -4.60 6.48
N GLN A 368 9.69 -5.22 5.48
CA GLN A 368 8.24 -5.14 5.30
C GLN A 368 7.46 -5.80 6.45
N ARG A 369 7.99 -6.85 7.07
CA ARG A 369 7.36 -7.48 8.25
C ARG A 369 7.34 -6.54 9.46
N PHE A 370 8.41 -5.77 9.67
CA PHE A 370 8.51 -4.77 10.75
C PHE A 370 7.70 -3.50 10.46
N ALA A 371 7.60 -3.11 9.20
CA ALA A 371 6.85 -1.95 8.77
C ALA A 371 5.98 -2.29 7.54
N PRO A 372 4.91 -3.08 7.74
CA PRO A 372 3.98 -3.39 6.65
C PRO A 372 3.24 -2.12 6.21
N PRO A 373 2.81 -2.04 4.94
CA PRO A 373 2.00 -0.92 4.45
C PRO A 373 0.73 -0.68 5.26
N GLY A 374 0.19 -1.74 5.87
CA GLY A 374 -0.93 -1.71 6.80
C GLY A 374 -0.87 -2.90 7.75
N ASP A 375 -1.12 -2.67 9.03
CA ASP A 375 -1.18 -3.72 10.06
C ASP A 375 -2.43 -4.60 9.91
N LEU A 376 -3.49 -4.04 9.31
CA LEU A 376 -4.62 -4.78 8.73
C LEU A 376 -4.38 -5.00 7.24
N SER A 377 -4.72 -6.18 6.74
CA SER A 377 -4.61 -6.53 5.33
C SER A 377 -5.83 -7.32 4.85
N PHE A 378 -5.90 -7.63 3.55
CA PHE A 378 -7.06 -8.33 2.99
C PHE A 378 -8.37 -7.56 3.18
N HIS A 379 -8.35 -6.23 3.07
CA HIS A 379 -9.57 -5.43 3.13
C HIS A 379 -10.54 -5.84 2.02
N ARG A 380 -11.75 -6.25 2.39
CA ARG A 380 -12.82 -6.67 1.47
C ARG A 380 -14.17 -6.13 1.93
N LYS A 381 -14.92 -5.63 0.99
CA LYS A 381 -16.35 -5.38 1.18
C LYS A 381 -17.13 -6.61 0.75
N VAL A 382 -18.04 -7.09 1.59
CA VAL A 382 -18.92 -8.21 1.25
C VAL A 382 -20.01 -7.73 0.31
N MET A 383 -20.01 -8.20 -0.93
CA MET A 383 -20.93 -7.76 -1.99
C MET A 383 -22.21 -8.59 -2.02
N SER A 384 -22.15 -9.84 -1.60
CA SER A 384 -23.31 -10.73 -1.38
C SER A 384 -23.04 -11.61 -0.16
N PRO A 385 -24.05 -12.10 0.56
CA PRO A 385 -23.84 -12.91 1.76
C PRO A 385 -22.89 -14.08 1.51
N VAL A 386 -21.95 -14.29 2.45
CA VAL A 386 -20.96 -15.37 2.41
C VAL A 386 -21.11 -16.21 3.68
N THR A 387 -21.38 -17.50 3.52
CA THR A 387 -21.39 -18.44 4.65
C THR A 387 -20.02 -19.08 4.79
N LEU A 388 -19.43 -18.97 5.98
CA LEU A 388 -18.15 -19.57 6.34
C LEU A 388 -18.34 -21.04 6.71
N HIS A 389 -17.23 -21.81 6.74
CA HIS A 389 -17.27 -23.26 6.97
C HIS A 389 -17.96 -23.70 8.29
N ASP A 390 -17.98 -22.82 9.30
CA ASP A 390 -18.62 -23.07 10.59
C ASP A 390 -20.05 -22.50 10.70
N GLY A 391 -20.66 -22.12 9.56
CA GLY A 391 -22.03 -21.62 9.47
C GLY A 391 -22.21 -20.13 9.77
N VAL A 392 -21.14 -19.42 10.13
CA VAL A 392 -21.20 -17.96 10.31
C VAL A 392 -21.46 -17.27 8.97
N VAL A 393 -22.43 -16.38 8.94
CA VAL A 393 -22.79 -15.62 7.74
C VAL A 393 -22.22 -14.20 7.83
N LEU A 394 -21.42 -13.83 6.83
CA LEU A 394 -20.99 -12.46 6.58
C LEU A 394 -22.06 -11.77 5.72
N PRO A 395 -22.82 -10.79 6.25
CA PRO A 395 -23.86 -10.12 5.50
C PRO A 395 -23.29 -9.16 4.46
N LYS A 396 -24.05 -8.87 3.40
CA LYS A 396 -23.72 -7.86 2.41
C LYS A 396 -23.44 -6.50 3.08
N GLY A 397 -22.41 -5.81 2.62
CA GLY A 397 -22.05 -4.46 3.03
C GLY A 397 -21.06 -4.39 4.19
N VAL A 398 -20.78 -5.48 4.90
CA VAL A 398 -19.73 -5.45 5.94
C VAL A 398 -18.35 -5.37 5.33
N HIS A 399 -17.45 -4.68 6.04
CA HIS A 399 -16.03 -4.60 5.71
C HIS A 399 -15.25 -5.60 6.57
N ILE A 400 -14.47 -6.46 5.93
CA ILE A 400 -13.68 -7.51 6.58
C ILE A 400 -12.19 -7.35 6.28
N CYS A 401 -11.34 -7.77 7.22
CA CYS A 401 -9.88 -7.77 7.07
C CYS A 401 -9.24 -8.84 7.98
N PHE A 402 -7.92 -9.04 7.82
CA PHE A 402 -7.10 -9.85 8.72
C PHE A 402 -6.07 -8.97 9.44
N PRO A 403 -5.69 -9.28 10.69
CA PRO A 403 -4.67 -8.56 11.47
C PRO A 403 -3.26 -9.00 11.05
N ALA A 404 -2.88 -8.64 9.82
CA ALA A 404 -1.68 -9.15 9.14
C ALA A 404 -0.38 -8.86 9.89
N GLY A 405 -0.25 -7.66 10.46
CA GLY A 405 0.92 -7.30 11.25
C GLY A 405 1.03 -8.13 12.53
N ALA A 406 -0.08 -8.28 13.27
CA ALA A 406 -0.09 -9.10 14.48
C ALA A 406 0.20 -10.58 14.16
N ILE A 407 -0.35 -11.13 13.07
CA ILE A 407 -0.05 -12.50 12.60
C ILE A 407 1.44 -12.63 12.27
N SER A 408 2.02 -11.68 11.57
CA SER A 408 3.44 -11.72 11.18
C SER A 408 4.41 -11.58 12.37
N ARG A 409 3.92 -11.11 13.51
CA ARG A 409 4.66 -10.99 14.78
C ARG A 409 4.29 -12.05 15.82
N ASP A 410 3.44 -13.02 15.47
CA ASP A 410 3.05 -14.10 16.39
C ASP A 410 4.17 -15.15 16.49
N PRO A 411 4.68 -15.44 17.70
CA PRO A 411 5.72 -16.45 17.92
C PRO A 411 5.31 -17.87 17.52
N THR A 412 4.02 -18.14 17.34
CA THR A 412 3.52 -19.40 16.80
C THR A 412 3.97 -19.61 15.33
N PHE A 413 4.19 -18.53 14.57
CA PHE A 413 4.53 -18.58 13.13
C PHE A 413 5.93 -18.09 12.82
N VAL A 414 6.50 -17.23 13.65
CA VAL A 414 7.81 -16.62 13.42
C VAL A 414 8.64 -16.72 14.71
N GLN A 415 9.75 -17.41 14.64
CA GLN A 415 10.69 -17.52 15.77
C GLN A 415 11.30 -16.14 16.09
N ASN A 416 11.36 -15.77 17.37
CA ASN A 416 11.87 -14.46 17.81
C ASN A 416 11.28 -13.29 17.00
N PRO A 417 9.94 -13.14 16.95
CA PRO A 417 9.29 -12.24 15.99
C PRO A 417 9.58 -10.76 16.24
N LEU A 418 10.03 -10.38 17.44
CA LEU A 418 10.40 -9.01 17.79
C LEU A 418 11.86 -8.67 17.44
N ALA A 419 12.69 -9.67 17.12
CA ALA A 419 14.05 -9.47 16.64
C ALA A 419 14.04 -9.33 15.12
N PHE A 420 14.73 -8.29 14.63
CA PHE A 420 14.98 -8.13 13.20
C PHE A 420 16.09 -9.11 12.79
N ASP A 421 15.78 -9.97 11.84
CA ASP A 421 16.73 -10.89 11.23
C ASP A 421 16.59 -10.79 9.71
N GLY A 422 17.45 -9.97 9.09
CA GLY A 422 17.38 -9.65 7.66
C GLY A 422 17.55 -10.85 6.74
N PHE A 423 18.17 -11.94 7.23
CA PHE A 423 18.39 -13.15 6.43
C PHE A 423 17.50 -14.33 6.87
N ARG A 424 16.51 -14.07 7.72
CA ARG A 424 15.53 -15.06 8.23
C ARG A 424 14.91 -15.94 7.15
N TRP A 425 14.67 -15.35 5.98
CA TRP A 425 13.92 -15.98 4.89
C TRP A 425 14.83 -16.64 3.85
N CYS A 426 16.16 -16.59 4.02
CA CYS A 426 17.08 -17.34 3.19
C CYS A 426 16.96 -18.83 3.48
N LYS A 427 16.86 -19.64 2.42
CA LYS A 427 16.74 -21.11 2.53
C LYS A 427 18.09 -21.78 2.75
N ASP A 428 19.10 -21.33 2.00
CA ASP A 428 20.46 -21.87 2.14
C ASP A 428 21.05 -21.41 3.48
N PRO A 429 21.54 -22.35 4.31
CA PRO A 429 22.23 -22.00 5.54
C PRO A 429 23.40 -21.03 5.34
N LYS A 430 24.13 -21.11 4.21
CA LYS A 430 25.23 -20.19 3.90
C LYS A 430 24.75 -18.74 3.76
N ASP A 431 23.61 -18.55 3.15
CA ASP A 431 23.00 -17.22 2.99
C ASP A 431 22.35 -16.74 4.28
N ARG A 432 21.69 -17.65 5.01
CA ARG A 432 20.98 -17.34 6.26
C ARG A 432 21.93 -16.96 7.40
N TYR A 433 23.09 -17.61 7.47
CA TYR A 433 24.04 -17.45 8.59
C TYR A 433 25.29 -16.66 8.23
N ALA A 434 25.22 -15.85 7.17
CA ALA A 434 26.33 -15.02 6.73
C ALA A 434 26.84 -14.05 7.81
N LEU A 435 26.05 -13.77 8.86
CA LEU A 435 26.40 -12.85 9.94
C LEU A 435 26.90 -13.50 11.23
N SER A 436 26.55 -14.77 11.51
CA SER A 436 26.96 -15.41 12.76
C SER A 436 26.92 -16.94 12.67
N PRO A 437 28.09 -17.60 12.76
CA PRO A 437 28.17 -19.05 12.88
C PRO A 437 27.51 -19.62 14.14
N GLU A 438 27.30 -18.79 15.19
CA GLU A 438 26.71 -19.22 16.46
C GLU A 438 25.18 -19.27 16.37
N LEU A 439 24.55 -18.31 15.69
CA LEU A 439 23.12 -18.36 15.35
C LEU A 439 22.80 -19.54 14.42
N ALA A 440 23.75 -19.93 13.57
CA ALA A 440 23.66 -21.11 12.72
C ALA A 440 23.44 -22.39 13.52
N LYS A 441 24.15 -22.55 14.64
CA LYS A 441 24.06 -23.76 15.49
C LYS A 441 22.73 -23.83 16.25
N SER A 442 22.20 -22.71 16.75
CA SER A 442 20.93 -22.71 17.51
C SER A 442 19.71 -22.95 16.63
N ALA A 443 19.74 -22.51 15.38
CA ALA A 443 18.61 -22.63 14.46
C ALA A 443 18.48 -24.01 13.78
N LEU A 444 19.56 -24.82 13.77
CA LEU A 444 19.52 -26.21 13.29
C LEU A 444 18.72 -27.13 14.25
N ILE A 445 18.52 -26.72 15.49
CA ILE A 445 17.82 -27.52 16.51
C ILE A 445 16.29 -27.41 16.39
N ASP A 446 15.75 -26.35 15.72
CA ASP A 446 14.33 -25.98 15.79
C ASP A 446 13.52 -26.22 14.48
N GLN A 447 14.01 -27.03 13.55
CA GLN A 447 13.36 -27.25 12.24
C GLN A 447 12.20 -28.28 12.24
N THR A 448 11.69 -28.69 13.40
CA THR A 448 10.85 -29.91 13.46
C THR A 448 9.34 -29.71 13.40
N ASP A 449 8.74 -28.50 13.50
CA ASP A 449 7.29 -28.44 13.83
C ASP A 449 6.34 -27.53 13.01
N ASN A 450 6.66 -27.06 11.80
CA ASN A 450 5.65 -26.33 11.00
C ASN A 450 5.45 -26.90 9.59
N LYS A 451 4.53 -27.85 9.45
CA LYS A 451 4.39 -28.73 8.27
C LYS A 451 3.70 -28.14 7.02
N GLU A 452 3.02 -26.98 7.04
CA GLU A 452 2.32 -26.48 5.84
C GLU A 452 2.97 -25.27 5.17
N ASP A 453 3.61 -24.37 5.91
CA ASP A 453 4.37 -23.23 5.35
C ASP A 453 5.89 -23.48 5.29
N SER A 454 6.35 -24.57 5.85
CA SER A 454 7.75 -25.01 5.97
C SER A 454 8.13 -26.15 5.02
N ALA A 455 7.37 -26.37 3.94
CA ALA A 455 7.84 -27.27 2.89
C ALA A 455 9.24 -26.80 2.41
N PRO A 456 10.23 -27.70 2.23
CA PRO A 456 11.60 -27.32 1.80
C PRO A 456 11.62 -26.49 0.51
N ASN A 457 10.54 -26.48 -0.26
CA ASN A 457 10.36 -25.77 -1.53
C ASN A 457 9.36 -24.60 -1.45
N ALA A 458 8.85 -24.22 -0.27
CA ALA A 458 7.93 -23.08 -0.19
C ALA A 458 8.64 -21.78 -0.63
N PRO A 459 8.02 -20.94 -1.50
CA PRO A 459 8.61 -19.67 -1.88
C PRO A 459 8.85 -18.80 -0.65
N SER A 460 10.03 -18.22 -0.52
CA SER A 460 10.44 -17.42 0.65
C SER A 460 10.77 -15.96 0.34
N GLY A 461 10.68 -15.54 -0.91
CA GLY A 461 11.07 -14.21 -1.37
C GLY A 461 10.16 -13.07 -0.91
N PHE A 462 10.63 -11.85 -1.10
CA PHE A 462 9.92 -10.59 -0.78
C PHE A 462 8.50 -10.53 -1.36
N VAL A 463 8.34 -10.97 -2.62
CA VAL A 463 7.05 -10.98 -3.33
C VAL A 463 6.13 -12.13 -2.92
N THR A 464 6.61 -13.06 -2.09
CA THR A 464 5.84 -14.24 -1.69
C THR A 464 4.74 -13.86 -0.72
N VAL A 465 3.54 -14.33 -1.03
CA VAL A 465 2.34 -14.11 -0.21
C VAL A 465 1.89 -15.44 0.37
N THR A 466 1.77 -15.49 1.69
CA THR A 466 1.30 -16.65 2.45
C THR A 466 0.20 -16.25 3.43
N ALA A 467 -0.36 -17.23 4.14
CA ALA A 467 -1.32 -17.00 5.20
C ALA A 467 -0.76 -16.10 6.34
N THR A 468 0.56 -16.14 6.54
CA THR A 468 1.29 -15.38 7.58
C THR A 468 2.06 -14.18 7.04
N ASN A 469 2.21 -14.05 5.72
CA ASN A 469 2.84 -12.91 5.06
C ASN A 469 1.87 -12.27 4.06
N MET A 470 1.16 -11.24 4.50
CA MET A 470 0.15 -10.53 3.74
C MET A 470 0.57 -9.10 3.34
N GLY A 471 1.87 -8.80 3.30
CA GLY A 471 2.37 -7.46 2.95
C GLY A 471 1.96 -6.98 1.55
N PHE A 472 1.74 -7.91 0.62
CA PHE A 472 1.16 -7.64 -0.71
C PHE A 472 -0.31 -8.10 -0.83
N GLY A 473 -1.04 -8.20 0.28
CA GLY A 473 -2.39 -8.76 0.32
C GLY A 473 -2.38 -10.29 0.35
N TYR A 474 -3.53 -10.94 0.08
CA TYR A 474 -3.66 -12.39 0.13
C TYR A 474 -4.74 -12.90 -0.83
N GLY A 475 -4.55 -14.11 -1.36
CA GLY A 475 -5.48 -14.81 -2.21
C GLY A 475 -5.61 -14.22 -3.62
N ARG A 476 -6.77 -14.40 -4.26
CA ARG A 476 -7.02 -14.05 -5.67
C ARG A 476 -6.78 -12.57 -6.00
N GLN A 477 -7.03 -11.68 -5.03
CA GLN A 477 -6.91 -10.23 -5.19
C GLN A 477 -5.62 -9.68 -4.54
N THR A 478 -4.53 -10.45 -4.61
CA THR A 478 -3.17 -10.04 -4.20
C THR A 478 -2.64 -8.95 -5.14
N CYS A 479 -1.76 -8.08 -4.63
CA CYS A 479 -1.12 -7.02 -5.40
C CYS A 479 -0.52 -7.58 -6.71
N PRO A 480 -1.00 -7.16 -7.88
CA PRO A 480 -0.48 -7.66 -9.16
C PRO A 480 0.90 -7.08 -9.48
N GLY A 481 1.21 -5.87 -9.00
CA GLY A 481 2.46 -5.14 -9.28
C GLY A 481 3.67 -5.52 -8.44
N ARG A 482 3.53 -6.47 -7.49
CA ARG A 482 4.60 -6.83 -6.54
C ARG A 482 5.92 -7.24 -7.20
N PHE A 483 5.87 -7.90 -8.36
CA PHE A 483 7.07 -8.31 -9.08
C PHE A 483 7.80 -7.12 -9.72
N PHE A 484 7.06 -6.16 -10.29
CA PHE A 484 7.62 -4.91 -10.78
C PHE A 484 8.24 -4.09 -9.65
N ALA A 485 7.51 -3.93 -8.54
CA ALA A 485 7.97 -3.23 -7.36
C ALA A 485 9.26 -3.85 -6.79
N ALA A 486 9.35 -5.18 -6.69
CA ALA A 486 10.55 -5.85 -6.20
C ALA A 486 11.77 -5.59 -7.10
N ASN A 487 11.61 -5.71 -8.43
CA ASN A 487 12.71 -5.44 -9.35
C ASN A 487 13.18 -3.98 -9.25
N THR A 488 12.25 -3.02 -9.26
CA THR A 488 12.60 -1.59 -9.14
C THR A 488 13.28 -1.27 -7.81
N THR A 489 12.76 -1.81 -6.69
CA THR A 489 13.33 -1.63 -5.36
C THR A 489 14.73 -2.21 -5.26
N LYS A 490 14.94 -3.45 -5.74
CA LYS A 490 16.25 -4.10 -5.75
C LYS A 490 17.26 -3.34 -6.62
N THR A 491 16.85 -2.88 -7.79
CA THR A 491 17.70 -2.07 -8.68
C THR A 491 18.21 -0.80 -7.98
N ILE A 492 17.31 -0.04 -7.34
CA ILE A 492 17.68 1.19 -6.65
C ILE A 492 18.58 0.90 -5.44
N LEU A 493 18.22 -0.10 -4.61
CA LEU A 493 19.04 -0.47 -3.45
C LEU A 493 20.41 -1.02 -3.84
N SER A 494 20.49 -1.86 -4.88
CA SER A 494 21.78 -2.36 -5.37
C SER A 494 22.71 -1.21 -5.75
N ARG A 495 22.19 -0.20 -6.45
CA ARG A 495 22.95 1.00 -6.76
C ARG A 495 23.40 1.74 -5.49
N LEU A 496 22.48 2.01 -4.57
CA LEU A 496 22.83 2.75 -3.34
C LEU A 496 23.89 2.01 -2.53
N ILE A 497 23.74 0.70 -2.34
CA ILE A 497 24.67 -0.14 -1.58
C ILE A 497 26.06 -0.19 -2.23
N LEU A 498 26.14 -0.23 -3.57
CA LEU A 498 27.40 -0.27 -4.29
C LEU A 498 28.10 1.10 -4.35
N ASP A 499 27.34 2.14 -4.75
CA ASP A 499 27.92 3.40 -5.19
C ASP A 499 28.00 4.45 -4.07
N TYR A 500 27.28 4.27 -2.94
CA TYR A 500 27.19 5.27 -1.87
C TYR A 500 27.48 4.70 -0.49
N GLU A 501 28.04 5.56 0.37
CA GLU A 501 27.89 5.47 1.82
C GLU A 501 26.71 6.36 2.21
N PHE A 502 25.90 5.92 3.18
CA PHE A 502 24.73 6.66 3.65
C PHE A 502 24.52 6.43 5.15
N ARG A 503 24.04 7.47 5.82
CA ARG A 503 23.77 7.50 7.27
C ARG A 503 22.63 8.44 7.60
N PHE A 504 22.11 8.39 8.82
CA PHE A 504 21.16 9.41 9.29
C PHE A 504 21.88 10.75 9.44
N ALA A 505 21.17 11.86 9.12
CA ALA A 505 21.70 13.20 9.32
C ALA A 505 22.04 13.43 10.81
N GLY A 506 23.17 14.12 11.05
CA GLY A 506 23.73 14.29 12.40
C GLY A 506 24.89 13.36 12.72
N GLY A 507 25.34 12.57 11.75
CA GLY A 507 26.58 11.79 11.84
C GLY A 507 26.40 10.36 12.34
N LYS A 508 27.52 9.73 12.75
CA LYS A 508 27.58 8.28 13.04
C LYS A 508 26.70 7.84 14.22
N ASP A 509 26.47 8.72 15.19
CA ASP A 509 25.71 8.41 16.41
C ASP A 509 24.20 8.76 16.26
N ALA A 510 23.78 9.24 15.09
CA ALA A 510 22.40 9.57 14.84
C ALA A 510 21.52 8.31 14.84
N LYS A 511 20.41 8.38 15.58
CA LYS A 511 19.48 7.27 15.73
C LYS A 511 18.43 7.27 14.62
N ARG A 512 17.91 6.08 14.32
CA ARG A 512 16.78 5.93 13.42
C ARG A 512 15.61 6.82 13.86
N PRO A 513 15.08 7.69 12.99
CA PRO A 513 13.88 8.43 13.27
C PRO A 513 12.67 7.47 13.48
N PRO A 514 11.78 7.77 14.44
CA PRO A 514 10.61 6.92 14.70
C PRO A 514 9.69 6.89 13.48
N ASN A 515 9.05 5.75 13.25
CA ASN A 515 8.02 5.64 12.23
C ASN A 515 6.81 6.52 12.57
N THR A 516 6.12 7.01 11.57
CA THR A 516 4.85 7.74 11.71
C THR A 516 3.69 6.75 11.56
N CYS A 517 3.00 6.44 12.65
CA CYS A 517 1.82 5.57 12.61
C CYS A 517 0.56 6.42 12.46
N ILE A 518 -0.22 6.17 11.41
CA ILE A 518 -1.50 6.83 11.14
C ILE A 518 -2.56 5.75 10.97
N GLY A 519 -3.33 5.49 12.01
CA GLY A 519 -4.23 4.34 12.04
C GLY A 519 -3.44 3.04 11.92
N GLU A 520 -3.86 2.17 11.02
CA GLU A 520 -3.19 0.89 10.73
C GLU A 520 -1.94 0.99 9.86
N HIS A 521 -1.62 2.18 9.33
CA HIS A 521 -0.50 2.39 8.41
C HIS A 521 0.78 2.76 9.17
N ILE A 522 1.87 2.09 8.84
CA ILE A 522 3.21 2.36 9.38
C ILE A 522 4.03 3.02 8.27
N LEU A 523 4.16 4.35 8.36
CA LEU A 523 4.92 5.15 7.41
C LEU A 523 6.34 5.39 7.94
N PRO A 524 7.36 5.49 7.06
CA PRO A 524 8.65 6.01 7.48
C PRO A 524 8.48 7.47 7.96
N ASN A 525 9.45 7.96 8.71
CA ASN A 525 9.46 9.38 9.04
C ASN A 525 9.66 10.20 7.75
N LEU A 526 8.62 10.93 7.32
CA LEU A 526 8.62 11.66 6.05
C LEU A 526 9.51 12.91 6.05
N THR A 527 9.89 13.40 7.24
CA THR A 527 10.79 14.56 7.43
C THR A 527 12.21 14.14 7.78
N ALA A 528 12.50 12.83 7.81
CA ALA A 528 13.84 12.35 8.06
C ALA A 528 14.80 12.81 6.96
N GLU A 529 16.02 13.11 7.37
CA GLU A 529 17.12 13.45 6.48
C GLU A 529 18.21 12.38 6.57
N LEU A 530 18.78 12.05 5.42
CA LEU A 530 19.93 11.17 5.29
C LEU A 530 21.10 11.93 4.69
N GLU A 531 22.29 11.58 5.10
CA GLU A 531 23.53 12.04 4.49
C GLU A 531 24.05 10.95 3.55
N PHE A 532 24.38 11.35 2.34
CA PHE A 532 24.95 10.50 1.30
C PHE A 532 26.33 10.98 0.89
N GLN A 533 27.24 10.03 0.65
CA GLN A 533 28.57 10.25 0.10
C GLN A 533 28.82 9.23 -1.02
N LYS A 534 29.18 9.72 -2.21
CA LYS A 534 29.53 8.83 -3.32
C LYS A 534 30.88 8.15 -3.04
N LYS A 535 30.94 6.85 -3.26
CA LYS A 535 32.21 6.12 -3.20
C LYS A 535 33.05 6.44 -4.43
N HIS A 536 34.24 6.93 -4.21
CA HIS A 536 35.23 7.09 -5.25
C HIS A 536 36.04 5.78 -5.29
N MET A 537 35.85 4.98 -6.33
CA MET A 537 36.69 3.80 -6.52
C MET A 537 38.14 4.28 -6.73
N GLU A 538 39.03 3.90 -5.84
CA GLU A 538 40.46 4.03 -6.09
C GLU A 538 40.81 2.94 -7.12
N PHE A 539 41.13 3.38 -8.35
CA PHE A 539 41.66 2.50 -9.41
C PHE A 539 43.08 2.09 -9.09
#